data_ce32b762619f8f1c45331e0170988b34
#
_entry.id   ce32b762619f8f1c45331e0170988b34
#
_cell.length_a   1.000
_cell.length_b   1.000
_cell.length_c   1.000
_cell.angle_alpha   90.00
_cell.angle_beta   90.00
_cell.angle_gamma   90.00
#
_symmetry.space_group_name_H-M   'P 1'
#
loop_
_entity.id
_entity.type
_entity.pdbx_description
1 polymer ?
#
loop_
_entity_poly.entity_id
_entity_poly.type
_entity_poly.pdbx_seq_one_letter_code
_entity_poly.pdbx_strand_id
1 'polypeptide(L)'
;PVCVTSLALVDEAIALAKLPNVILTTYGDMLRVPGSAGNLFAARAQGCDIRVVYAALDALKIARENPDKEVVFFGIGFETTAPANGISILQAYRTGIRNYSVLVSQVCVPPALEMILSSPQNRVQGFLAAGHVCAVMGTFEYIPISEKYHVPICVTGFEPIDLLAGIETVVRDLEAGCWSVSNAYSRGVPAAGTAGALAIIHELFEPC
;
A
#
# COMPACT_ATOMS: atom_id res chain seq x y z
N PRO A 1 1.20 2.87 2.80
CA PRO A 1 1.93 2.96 4.06
C PRO A 1 1.92 4.36 4.62
N VAL A 2 2.29 4.43 5.89
CA VAL A 2 2.30 5.65 6.70
C VAL A 2 3.01 6.84 6.04
N CYS A 3 4.12 6.58 5.35
CA CYS A 3 4.97 7.62 4.77
C CYS A 3 4.38 8.36 3.56
N VAL A 4 3.35 7.81 2.94
CA VAL A 4 2.69 8.41 1.75
C VAL A 4 1.22 8.74 1.98
N THR A 5 0.71 8.55 3.21
CA THR A 5 -0.64 8.95 3.56
C THR A 5 -0.74 10.48 3.62
N SER A 6 -1.67 11.05 2.87
CA SER A 6 -1.83 12.51 2.82
C SER A 6 -2.37 13.08 4.14
N LEU A 7 -2.01 14.33 4.44
CA LEU A 7 -2.56 15.06 5.60
C LEU A 7 -4.09 15.10 5.57
N ALA A 8 -4.68 15.28 4.39
CA ALA A 8 -6.13 15.35 4.21
C ALA A 8 -6.83 14.06 4.65
N LEU A 9 -6.27 12.89 4.29
CA LEU A 9 -6.83 11.60 4.70
C LEU A 9 -6.69 11.35 6.21
N VAL A 10 -5.59 11.83 6.83
CA VAL A 10 -5.45 11.75 8.29
C VAL A 10 -6.48 12.64 8.98
N ASP A 11 -6.71 13.85 8.47
CA ASP A 11 -7.72 14.78 8.99
C ASP A 11 -9.13 14.22 8.83
N GLU A 12 -9.44 13.56 7.71
CA GLU A 12 -10.69 12.87 7.47
C GLU A 12 -10.90 11.70 8.45
N ALA A 13 -9.87 10.89 8.67
CA ALA A 13 -9.91 9.81 9.66
C ALA A 13 -10.17 10.35 11.08
N ILE A 14 -9.53 11.47 11.45
CA ILE A 14 -9.78 12.15 12.74
C ILE A 14 -11.22 12.67 12.81
N ALA A 15 -11.74 13.25 11.74
CA ALA A 15 -13.12 13.73 11.69
C ALA A 15 -14.13 12.59 11.83
N LEU A 16 -13.93 11.48 11.14
CA LEU A 16 -14.73 10.27 11.26
C LEU A 16 -14.72 9.71 12.68
N ALA A 17 -13.54 9.65 13.31
CA ALA A 17 -13.39 9.16 14.68
C ALA A 17 -14.11 10.02 15.73
N LYS A 18 -14.40 11.29 15.44
CA LYS A 18 -15.15 12.21 16.32
C LYS A 18 -16.67 12.06 16.19
N LEU A 19 -17.15 11.34 15.18
CA LEU A 19 -18.59 11.14 15.02
C LEU A 19 -19.12 10.21 16.12
N PRO A 20 -20.32 10.50 16.66
CA PRO A 20 -20.96 9.60 17.60
C PRO A 20 -21.24 8.25 16.92
N ASN A 21 -21.12 7.19 17.70
CA ASN A 21 -21.36 5.81 17.23
C ASN A 21 -20.36 5.27 16.18
N VAL A 22 -19.26 5.97 15.90
CA VAL A 22 -18.19 5.46 15.05
C VAL A 22 -17.09 4.83 15.87
N ILE A 23 -16.64 3.65 15.45
CA ILE A 23 -15.39 3.02 15.86
C ILE A 23 -14.43 3.16 14.68
N LEU A 24 -13.37 3.92 14.85
CA LEU A 24 -12.29 3.96 13.87
C LEU A 24 -11.27 2.85 14.17
N THR A 25 -10.97 2.04 13.19
CA THR A 25 -9.92 1.00 13.31
C THR A 25 -8.79 1.29 12.34
N THR A 26 -7.55 1.06 12.74
CA THR A 26 -6.38 1.26 11.89
C THR A 26 -5.18 0.50 12.42
N TYR A 27 -4.10 0.47 11.64
CA TYR A 27 -2.81 -0.07 12.08
C TYR A 27 -2.13 0.83 13.12
N GLY A 28 -1.35 0.25 14.01
CA GLY A 28 -0.81 0.95 15.18
C GLY A 28 0.13 2.12 14.87
N ASP A 29 0.87 2.04 13.77
CA ASP A 29 1.78 3.08 13.29
C ASP A 29 1.02 4.36 12.84
N MET A 30 -0.20 4.22 12.32
CA MET A 30 -1.05 5.34 11.93
C MET A 30 -1.46 6.26 13.08
N LEU A 31 -1.49 5.77 14.31
CA LEU A 31 -1.90 6.59 15.45
C LEU A 31 -1.06 7.85 15.65
N ARG A 32 0.21 7.82 15.24
CA ARG A 32 1.17 8.92 15.44
C ARG A 32 1.40 9.78 14.21
N VAL A 33 0.80 9.41 13.08
CA VAL A 33 0.93 10.19 11.84
C VAL A 33 0.25 11.54 12.04
N PRO A 34 0.96 12.67 11.79
CA PRO A 34 0.39 13.98 11.98
C PRO A 34 -0.63 14.31 10.88
N GLY A 35 -1.79 14.79 11.27
CA GLY A 35 -2.69 15.58 10.44
C GLY A 35 -2.44 17.07 10.62
N SER A 36 -3.30 17.92 10.06
CA SER A 36 -3.17 19.37 10.12
C SER A 36 -3.29 19.93 11.54
N ALA A 37 -4.10 19.33 12.41
CA ALA A 37 -4.39 19.81 13.76
C ALA A 37 -4.23 18.76 14.87
N GLY A 38 -3.50 17.69 14.60
CA GLY A 38 -3.30 16.61 15.56
C GLY A 38 -3.06 15.25 14.91
N ASN A 39 -3.29 14.21 15.66
CA ASN A 39 -3.17 12.84 15.19
C ASN A 39 -4.22 11.94 15.84
N LEU A 40 -4.34 10.70 15.37
CA LEU A 40 -5.30 9.74 15.91
C LEU A 40 -5.03 9.37 17.37
N PHE A 41 -3.78 9.41 17.82
CA PHE A 41 -3.43 9.18 19.22
C PHE A 41 -4.00 10.26 20.14
N ALA A 42 -3.89 11.53 19.76
CA ALA A 42 -4.47 12.65 20.49
C ALA A 42 -6.02 12.58 20.48
N ALA A 43 -6.63 12.28 19.35
CA ALA A 43 -8.07 12.08 19.25
C ALA A 43 -8.58 10.96 20.16
N ARG A 44 -7.85 9.83 20.23
CA ARG A 44 -8.15 8.75 21.15
C ARG A 44 -8.07 9.18 22.63
N ALA A 45 -7.05 9.99 22.96
CA ALA A 45 -6.90 10.55 24.33
C ALA A 45 -8.05 11.51 24.70
N GLN A 46 -8.71 12.12 23.71
CA GLN A 46 -9.90 12.97 23.87
C GLN A 46 -11.22 12.18 23.94
N GLY A 47 -11.16 10.85 23.92
CA GLY A 47 -12.34 9.97 24.09
C GLY A 47 -12.91 9.38 22.80
N CYS A 48 -12.28 9.58 21.64
CA CYS A 48 -12.68 8.91 20.41
C CYS A 48 -12.44 7.39 20.50
N ASP A 49 -13.38 6.58 20.01
CA ASP A 49 -13.24 5.13 19.96
C ASP A 49 -12.33 4.72 18.78
N ILE A 50 -11.03 4.73 19.02
CA ILE A 50 -10.03 4.36 18.02
C ILE A 50 -9.33 3.09 18.48
N ARG A 51 -9.41 2.03 17.66
CA ARG A 51 -8.88 0.70 17.98
C ARG A 51 -7.77 0.29 17.02
N VAL A 52 -6.69 -0.21 17.57
CA VAL A 52 -5.58 -0.78 16.77
C VAL A 52 -5.92 -2.20 16.37
N VAL A 53 -5.72 -2.49 15.10
CA VAL A 53 -5.88 -3.83 14.52
C VAL A 53 -4.59 -4.25 13.81
N TYR A 54 -4.40 -5.56 13.70
CA TYR A 54 -3.25 -6.15 13.01
C TYR A 54 -3.59 -6.67 11.62
N ALA A 55 -4.87 -6.86 11.35
CA ALA A 55 -5.39 -7.23 10.03
C ALA A 55 -6.74 -6.54 9.77
N ALA A 56 -7.08 -6.33 8.51
CA ALA A 56 -8.38 -5.78 8.11
C ALA A 56 -9.56 -6.66 8.59
N LEU A 57 -9.35 -7.97 8.68
CA LEU A 57 -10.35 -8.92 9.23
C LEU A 57 -10.63 -8.72 10.72
N ASP A 58 -9.68 -8.17 11.49
CA ASP A 58 -9.93 -7.83 12.90
C ASP A 58 -10.94 -6.67 12.99
N ALA A 59 -10.85 -5.68 12.08
CA ALA A 59 -11.83 -4.61 12.00
C ALA A 59 -13.23 -5.12 11.66
N LEU A 60 -13.31 -6.09 10.74
CA LEU A 60 -14.58 -6.75 10.40
C LEU A 60 -15.16 -7.54 11.60
N LYS A 61 -14.30 -8.19 12.40
CA LYS A 61 -14.72 -8.84 13.64
C LYS A 61 -15.29 -7.82 14.64
N ILE A 62 -14.63 -6.66 14.78
CA ILE A 62 -15.13 -5.57 15.64
C ILE A 62 -16.51 -5.10 15.16
N ALA A 63 -16.75 -4.98 13.85
CA ALA A 63 -18.06 -4.61 13.30
C ALA A 63 -19.15 -5.62 13.67
N ARG A 64 -18.84 -6.90 13.59
CA ARG A 64 -19.77 -7.97 13.98
C ARG A 64 -20.10 -7.94 15.47
N GLU A 65 -19.14 -7.60 16.32
CA GLU A 65 -19.30 -7.53 17.77
C GLU A 65 -19.99 -6.25 18.25
N ASN A 66 -20.11 -5.24 17.39
CA ASN A 66 -20.70 -3.93 17.69
C ASN A 66 -21.75 -3.53 16.65
N PRO A 67 -22.89 -4.27 16.56
CA PRO A 67 -23.88 -4.08 15.49
C PRO A 67 -24.57 -2.69 15.53
N ASP A 68 -24.56 -2.02 16.68
CA ASP A 68 -25.16 -0.70 16.87
C ASP A 68 -24.20 0.46 16.54
N LYS A 69 -22.96 0.16 16.09
CA LYS A 69 -21.94 1.14 15.76
C LYS A 69 -21.47 0.99 14.33
N GLU A 70 -21.10 2.08 13.71
CA GLU A 70 -20.39 2.08 12.43
C GLU A 70 -18.90 1.85 12.65
N VAL A 71 -18.33 0.84 12.00
CA VAL A 71 -16.90 0.55 12.07
C VAL A 71 -16.24 0.97 10.78
N VAL A 72 -15.39 1.97 10.88
CA VAL A 72 -14.58 2.46 9.76
C VAL A 72 -13.16 1.92 9.90
N PHE A 73 -12.72 1.17 8.92
CA PHE A 73 -11.32 0.73 8.84
C PHE A 73 -10.53 1.71 7.97
N PHE A 74 -9.57 2.42 8.57
CA PHE A 74 -8.62 3.23 7.82
C PHE A 74 -7.54 2.32 7.23
N GLY A 75 -7.80 1.89 6.00
CA GLY A 75 -7.02 0.91 5.27
C GLY A 75 -5.94 1.59 4.43
N ILE A 76 -4.73 1.63 4.96
CA ILE A 76 -3.57 2.19 4.27
C ILE A 76 -2.70 1.10 3.69
N GLY A 77 -1.95 1.42 2.64
CA GLY A 77 -0.93 0.50 2.12
C GLY A 77 -0.56 0.74 0.67
N PHE A 78 0.25 -0.19 0.19
CA PHE A 78 0.56 -0.40 -1.21
C PHE A 78 -0.16 -1.65 -1.73
N GLU A 79 0.19 -2.10 -2.90
CA GLU A 79 -0.32 -3.32 -3.51
C GLU A 79 -0.18 -4.55 -2.62
N THR A 80 0.79 -4.55 -1.70
CA THR A 80 1.02 -5.64 -0.74
C THR A 80 -0.11 -5.84 0.25
N THR A 81 -0.80 -4.77 0.66
CA THR A 81 -1.87 -4.82 1.66
C THR A 81 -3.26 -4.74 1.03
N ALA A 82 -3.37 -4.26 -0.21
CA ALA A 82 -4.64 -4.14 -0.91
C ALA A 82 -5.43 -5.46 -0.96
N PRO A 83 -4.84 -6.64 -1.26
CA PRO A 83 -5.59 -7.89 -1.25
C PRO A 83 -6.22 -8.22 0.10
N ALA A 84 -5.50 -8.02 1.20
CA ALA A 84 -6.02 -8.29 2.55
C ALA A 84 -7.17 -7.34 2.93
N ASN A 85 -7.04 -6.06 2.55
CA ASN A 85 -8.10 -5.07 2.74
C ASN A 85 -9.32 -5.42 1.88
N GLY A 86 -9.12 -5.81 0.62
CA GLY A 86 -10.17 -6.27 -0.28
C GLY A 86 -10.91 -7.52 0.24
N ILE A 87 -10.19 -8.50 0.77
CA ILE A 87 -10.80 -9.69 1.37
C ILE A 87 -11.76 -9.31 2.51
N SER A 88 -11.42 -8.30 3.32
CA SER A 88 -12.31 -7.87 4.40
C SER A 88 -13.63 -7.30 3.87
N ILE A 89 -13.59 -6.54 2.78
CA ILE A 89 -14.76 -5.99 2.10
C ILE A 89 -15.62 -7.11 1.52
N LEU A 90 -15.01 -8.04 0.77
CA LEU A 90 -15.71 -9.20 0.21
C LEU A 90 -16.37 -10.05 1.30
N GLN A 91 -15.68 -10.24 2.41
CA GLN A 91 -16.22 -11.03 3.51
C GLN A 91 -17.36 -10.28 4.21
N ALA A 92 -17.29 -8.96 4.40
CA ALA A 92 -18.38 -8.15 4.91
C ALA A 92 -19.63 -8.31 4.03
N TYR A 93 -19.46 -8.16 2.72
CA TYR A 93 -20.54 -8.31 1.75
C TYR A 93 -21.16 -9.71 1.81
N ARG A 94 -20.34 -10.77 1.75
CA ARG A 94 -20.82 -12.17 1.76
C ARG A 94 -21.52 -12.58 3.06
N THR A 95 -21.15 -11.97 4.18
CA THR A 95 -21.73 -12.27 5.49
C THR A 95 -22.82 -11.30 5.91
N GLY A 96 -23.19 -10.33 5.04
CA GLY A 96 -24.26 -9.37 5.28
C GLY A 96 -23.98 -8.35 6.37
N ILE A 97 -22.68 -8.09 6.70
CA ILE A 97 -22.27 -7.05 7.64
C ILE A 97 -22.37 -5.71 6.93
N ARG A 98 -23.24 -4.83 7.42
CA ARG A 98 -23.56 -3.54 6.78
C ARG A 98 -22.94 -2.34 7.50
N ASN A 99 -22.52 -2.52 8.72
CA ASN A 99 -21.90 -1.49 9.58
C ASN A 99 -20.36 -1.50 9.49
N TYR A 100 -19.80 -1.96 8.37
CA TYR A 100 -18.38 -1.97 8.08
C TYR A 100 -18.10 -1.18 6.81
N SER A 101 -17.20 -0.23 6.90
CA SER A 101 -16.70 0.55 5.76
C SER A 101 -15.18 0.72 5.82
N VAL A 102 -14.58 1.06 4.70
CA VAL A 102 -13.14 1.26 4.59
C VAL A 102 -12.86 2.66 4.05
N LEU A 103 -12.12 3.46 4.82
CA LEU A 103 -11.48 4.66 4.33
C LEU A 103 -10.19 4.24 3.63
N VAL A 104 -10.19 4.28 2.30
CA VAL A 104 -9.12 3.72 1.47
C VAL A 104 -7.99 4.73 1.29
N SER A 105 -6.77 4.31 1.62
CA SER A 105 -5.51 5.00 1.30
C SER A 105 -4.50 4.01 0.75
N GLN A 106 -4.83 3.42 -0.41
CA GLN A 106 -3.95 2.49 -1.13
C GLN A 106 -3.22 3.25 -2.24
N VAL A 107 -1.91 3.12 -2.30
CA VAL A 107 -1.04 3.82 -3.26
C VAL A 107 -0.35 2.77 -4.14
N CYS A 108 -0.27 3.04 -5.43
CA CYS A 108 0.44 2.20 -6.39
C CYS A 108 1.89 2.67 -6.57
N VAL A 109 2.81 1.72 -6.63
CA VAL A 109 4.25 2.02 -6.80
C VAL A 109 4.59 2.48 -8.23
N PRO A 110 4.10 1.85 -9.32
CA PRO A 110 4.44 2.26 -10.67
C PRO A 110 4.14 3.73 -10.99
N PRO A 111 2.95 4.29 -10.68
CA PRO A 111 2.69 5.71 -10.87
C PRO A 111 3.63 6.64 -10.07
N ALA A 112 4.05 6.22 -8.88
CA ALA A 112 5.01 6.99 -8.08
C ALA A 112 6.39 7.05 -8.74
N LEU A 113 6.85 5.97 -9.37
CA LEU A 113 8.08 5.96 -10.18
C LEU A 113 7.96 6.92 -11.36
N GLU A 114 6.85 6.89 -12.09
CA GLU A 114 6.62 7.80 -13.22
C GLU A 114 6.63 9.27 -12.78
N MET A 115 6.02 9.58 -11.64
CA MET A 115 6.03 10.93 -11.08
C MET A 115 7.46 11.41 -10.77
N ILE A 116 8.30 10.55 -10.19
CA ILE A 116 9.71 10.85 -9.93
C ILE A 116 10.46 11.08 -11.25
N LEU A 117 10.32 10.17 -12.21
CA LEU A 117 11.06 10.19 -13.47
C LEU A 117 10.64 11.34 -14.39
N SER A 118 9.39 11.78 -14.35
CA SER A 118 8.88 12.91 -15.12
C SER A 118 9.30 14.27 -14.59
N SER A 119 9.84 14.35 -13.36
CA SER A 119 10.29 15.60 -12.79
C SER A 119 11.48 16.19 -13.56
N PRO A 120 11.45 17.48 -13.94
CA PRO A 120 12.59 18.15 -14.59
C PRO A 120 13.88 18.15 -13.75
N GLN A 121 13.76 17.98 -12.45
CA GLN A 121 14.88 17.96 -11.52
C GLN A 121 15.30 16.52 -11.16
N ASN A 122 14.73 15.51 -11.84
CA ASN A 122 15.05 14.12 -11.59
C ASN A 122 16.54 13.83 -11.81
N ARG A 123 17.14 13.11 -10.86
CA ARG A 123 18.53 12.66 -10.90
C ARG A 123 18.65 11.15 -10.71
N VAL A 124 17.53 10.44 -10.65
CA VAL A 124 17.50 8.98 -10.50
C VAL A 124 17.81 8.34 -11.85
N GLN A 125 18.79 7.47 -11.88
CA GLN A 125 19.26 6.81 -13.09
C GLN A 125 18.85 5.33 -13.15
N GLY A 126 18.38 4.74 -12.05
CA GLY A 126 17.91 3.36 -11.98
C GLY A 126 17.19 3.10 -10.68
N PHE A 127 16.48 1.98 -10.59
CA PHE A 127 15.70 1.61 -9.41
C PHE A 127 15.99 0.19 -8.91
N LEU A 128 15.98 0.06 -7.60
CA LEU A 128 15.79 -1.21 -6.93
C LEU A 128 14.30 -1.33 -6.57
N ALA A 129 13.57 -2.13 -7.30
CA ALA A 129 12.14 -2.32 -7.08
C ALA A 129 11.91 -3.28 -5.91
N ALA A 130 10.95 -2.94 -5.07
CA ALA A 130 10.65 -3.68 -3.85
C ALA A 130 10.04 -5.06 -4.14
N GLY A 131 10.78 -6.12 -3.83
CA GLY A 131 10.36 -7.50 -4.13
C GLY A 131 9.01 -7.90 -3.53
N HIS A 132 8.65 -7.40 -2.34
CA HIS A 132 7.36 -7.72 -1.74
C HIS A 132 6.16 -7.10 -2.51
N VAL A 133 6.33 -5.96 -3.16
CA VAL A 133 5.34 -5.37 -4.08
C VAL A 133 5.24 -6.24 -5.33
N CYS A 134 6.39 -6.56 -5.93
CA CYS A 134 6.45 -7.38 -7.13
C CYS A 134 5.96 -8.82 -6.91
N ALA A 135 6.04 -9.36 -5.69
CA ALA A 135 5.46 -10.65 -5.36
C ALA A 135 3.94 -10.67 -5.55
N VAL A 136 3.28 -9.54 -5.34
CA VAL A 136 1.84 -9.36 -5.58
C VAL A 136 1.56 -9.05 -7.04
N MET A 137 2.19 -7.97 -7.57
CA MET A 137 1.87 -7.38 -8.87
C MET A 137 2.64 -8.01 -10.04
N GLY A 138 3.74 -8.68 -9.79
CA GLY A 138 4.68 -9.10 -10.84
C GLY A 138 5.62 -7.98 -11.26
N THR A 139 6.18 -8.11 -12.45
CA THR A 139 7.19 -7.19 -12.97
C THR A 139 6.75 -6.45 -14.24
N PHE A 140 5.62 -6.83 -14.83
CA PHE A 140 5.22 -6.34 -16.15
C PHE A 140 4.90 -4.84 -16.19
N GLU A 141 4.38 -4.27 -15.10
CA GLU A 141 4.06 -2.84 -15.05
C GLU A 141 5.29 -1.93 -15.06
N TYR A 142 6.47 -2.47 -14.73
CA TYR A 142 7.72 -1.71 -14.79
C TYR A 142 8.33 -1.66 -16.19
N ILE A 143 7.96 -2.57 -17.10
CA ILE A 143 8.52 -2.64 -18.45
C ILE A 143 8.29 -1.33 -19.21
N PRO A 144 7.06 -0.83 -19.36
CA PRO A 144 6.82 0.42 -20.09
C PRO A 144 7.49 1.63 -19.43
N ILE A 145 7.68 1.63 -18.10
CA ILE A 145 8.39 2.69 -17.39
C ILE A 145 9.88 2.67 -17.72
N SER A 146 10.50 1.49 -17.66
CA SER A 146 11.91 1.30 -18.02
C SER A 146 12.20 1.74 -19.46
N GLU A 147 11.34 1.34 -20.41
CA GLU A 147 11.47 1.69 -21.82
C GLU A 147 11.26 3.19 -22.08
N LYS A 148 10.22 3.78 -21.48
CA LYS A 148 9.87 5.20 -21.68
C LYS A 148 10.91 6.16 -21.15
N TYR A 149 11.46 5.86 -19.97
CA TYR A 149 12.39 6.76 -19.27
C TYR A 149 13.85 6.36 -19.42
N HIS A 150 14.15 5.28 -20.11
CA HIS A 150 15.49 4.75 -20.32
C HIS A 150 16.24 4.53 -19.00
N VAL A 151 15.60 3.83 -18.07
CA VAL A 151 16.16 3.53 -16.76
C VAL A 151 16.10 2.02 -16.45
N PRO A 152 17.17 1.39 -16.00
CA PRO A 152 17.15 0.01 -15.54
C PRO A 152 16.37 -0.09 -14.21
N ILE A 153 15.56 -1.15 -14.09
CA ILE A 153 14.80 -1.45 -12.87
C ILE A 153 15.10 -2.90 -12.47
N CYS A 154 15.70 -3.10 -11.30
CA CYS A 154 15.98 -4.43 -10.78
C CYS A 154 15.12 -4.74 -9.57
N VAL A 155 14.33 -5.81 -9.63
CA VAL A 155 13.56 -6.29 -8.49
C VAL A 155 14.47 -7.01 -7.50
N THR A 156 14.44 -6.59 -6.23
CA THR A 156 15.31 -7.13 -5.18
C THR A 156 14.52 -7.58 -3.94
N GLY A 157 15.10 -8.54 -3.19
CA GLY A 157 14.75 -8.75 -1.79
C GLY A 157 15.37 -7.68 -0.89
N PHE A 158 15.25 -7.88 0.42
CA PHE A 158 15.74 -6.94 1.44
C PHE A 158 16.99 -7.46 2.18
N GLU A 159 17.44 -8.66 1.88
CA GLU A 159 18.65 -9.20 2.45
C GLU A 159 19.87 -8.53 1.82
N PRO A 160 21.00 -8.39 2.57
CA PRO A 160 22.17 -7.72 2.05
C PRO A 160 22.67 -8.26 0.71
N ILE A 161 22.63 -9.58 0.51
CA ILE A 161 23.03 -10.22 -0.76
C ILE A 161 22.09 -9.86 -1.90
N ASP A 162 20.78 -9.83 -1.65
CA ASP A 162 19.78 -9.44 -2.65
C ASP A 162 19.98 -7.99 -3.11
N LEU A 163 20.22 -7.10 -2.14
CA LEU A 163 20.47 -5.69 -2.42
C LEU A 163 21.75 -5.50 -3.22
N LEU A 164 22.85 -6.18 -2.85
CA LEU A 164 24.11 -6.12 -3.58
C LEU A 164 23.99 -6.66 -5.02
N ALA A 165 23.29 -7.78 -5.21
CA ALA A 165 23.02 -8.33 -6.54
C ALA A 165 22.16 -7.38 -7.40
N GLY A 166 21.17 -6.72 -6.81
CA GLY A 166 20.37 -5.71 -7.48
C GLY A 166 21.17 -4.46 -7.87
N ILE A 167 22.00 -3.95 -6.96
CA ILE A 167 22.89 -2.81 -7.22
C ILE A 167 23.86 -3.15 -8.35
N GLU A 168 24.53 -4.30 -8.29
CA GLU A 168 25.45 -4.77 -9.33
C GLU A 168 24.74 -4.83 -10.69
N THR A 169 23.54 -5.39 -10.74
CA THR A 169 22.75 -5.50 -11.95
C THR A 169 22.41 -4.12 -12.54
N VAL A 170 21.88 -3.20 -11.72
CA VAL A 170 21.53 -1.85 -12.18
C VAL A 170 22.78 -1.07 -12.67
N VAL A 171 23.90 -1.16 -11.94
CA VAL A 171 25.15 -0.48 -12.34
C VAL A 171 25.66 -1.04 -13.67
N ARG A 172 25.69 -2.37 -13.83
CA ARG A 172 26.12 -3.01 -15.08
C ARG A 172 25.23 -2.61 -16.26
N ASP A 173 23.91 -2.56 -16.06
CA ASP A 173 22.98 -2.15 -17.10
C ASP A 173 23.18 -0.67 -17.49
N LEU A 174 23.45 0.21 -16.51
CA LEU A 174 23.78 1.62 -16.75
C LEU A 174 25.09 1.77 -17.55
N GLU A 175 26.13 1.04 -17.19
CA GLU A 175 27.42 1.06 -17.90
C GLU A 175 27.30 0.54 -19.34
N ALA A 176 26.44 -0.46 -19.55
CA ALA A 176 26.15 -1.02 -20.88
C ALA A 176 25.16 -0.18 -21.71
N GLY A 177 24.58 0.88 -21.17
CA GLY A 177 23.53 1.65 -21.82
C GLY A 177 22.25 0.82 -22.08
N CYS A 178 21.97 -0.14 -21.21
CA CYS A 178 20.81 -1.02 -21.30
C CYS A 178 19.75 -0.59 -20.29
N TRP A 179 18.51 -0.56 -20.74
CA TRP A 179 17.35 -0.33 -19.89
C TRP A 179 16.41 -1.51 -20.01
N SER A 180 16.30 -2.23 -18.93
CA SER A 180 15.44 -3.42 -18.85
C SER A 180 14.93 -3.60 -17.42
N VAL A 181 13.90 -4.44 -17.28
CA VAL A 181 13.42 -4.90 -15.99
C VAL A 181 14.02 -6.26 -15.70
N SER A 182 14.84 -6.34 -14.67
CA SER A 182 15.49 -7.56 -14.21
C SER A 182 14.95 -8.00 -12.85
N ASN A 183 15.10 -9.27 -12.51
CA ASN A 183 14.60 -9.84 -11.26
C ASN A 183 15.72 -10.62 -10.54
N ALA A 184 16.40 -9.97 -9.61
CA ALA A 184 17.39 -10.59 -8.73
C ALA A 184 16.76 -11.36 -7.55
N TYR A 185 15.42 -11.32 -7.41
CA TYR A 185 14.68 -11.96 -6.32
C TYR A 185 13.68 -13.00 -6.84
N SER A 186 14.05 -13.76 -7.86
CA SER A 186 13.19 -14.74 -8.55
C SER A 186 12.65 -15.84 -7.63
N ARG A 187 13.32 -16.14 -6.50
CA ARG A 187 12.83 -17.10 -5.51
C ARG A 187 11.55 -16.65 -4.79
N GLY A 188 11.29 -15.34 -4.74
CA GLY A 188 10.12 -14.76 -4.06
C GLY A 188 9.16 -14.01 -4.97
N VAL A 189 9.54 -13.76 -6.22
CA VAL A 189 8.79 -12.92 -7.16
C VAL A 189 8.55 -13.64 -8.48
N PRO A 190 7.34 -14.17 -8.70
CA PRO A 190 6.95 -14.63 -10.02
C PRO A 190 6.71 -13.43 -10.96
N ALA A 191 7.12 -13.55 -12.22
CA ALA A 191 7.03 -12.44 -13.20
C ALA A 191 5.58 -11.92 -13.37
N ALA A 192 4.60 -12.80 -13.31
CA ALA A 192 3.18 -12.47 -13.44
C ALA A 192 2.50 -12.07 -12.11
N GLY A 193 3.25 -12.02 -10.99
CA GLY A 193 2.68 -11.78 -9.67
C GLY A 193 1.85 -12.95 -9.13
N THR A 194 1.05 -12.68 -8.12
CA THR A 194 0.19 -13.66 -7.46
C THR A 194 -1.24 -13.55 -7.99
N ALA A 195 -1.67 -14.51 -8.81
CA ALA A 195 -2.96 -14.47 -9.50
C ALA A 195 -4.18 -14.23 -8.57
N GLY A 196 -4.22 -14.89 -7.39
CA GLY A 196 -5.31 -14.70 -6.43
C GLY A 196 -5.35 -13.29 -5.83
N ALA A 197 -4.20 -12.68 -5.58
CA ALA A 197 -4.10 -11.32 -5.07
C ALA A 197 -4.51 -10.31 -6.14
N LEU A 198 -4.03 -10.47 -7.36
CA LEU A 198 -4.40 -9.63 -8.51
C LEU A 198 -5.90 -9.68 -8.80
N ALA A 199 -6.52 -10.86 -8.75
CA ALA A 199 -7.95 -10.99 -8.94
C ALA A 199 -8.77 -10.15 -7.94
N ILE A 200 -8.38 -10.15 -6.66
CA ILE A 200 -9.02 -9.35 -5.62
C ILE A 200 -8.79 -7.85 -5.85
N ILE A 201 -7.58 -7.45 -6.24
CA ILE A 201 -7.28 -6.05 -6.52
C ILE A 201 -8.14 -5.57 -7.68
N HIS A 202 -8.18 -6.28 -8.80
CA HIS A 202 -8.93 -5.89 -9.99
C HIS A 202 -10.46 -5.94 -9.79
N GLU A 203 -10.96 -6.80 -8.88
CA GLU A 203 -12.39 -6.87 -8.57
C GLU A 203 -12.87 -5.68 -7.72
N LEU A 204 -12.02 -5.16 -6.82
CA LEU A 204 -12.45 -4.24 -5.76
C LEU A 204 -11.84 -2.85 -5.81
N PHE A 205 -10.73 -2.68 -6.49
CA PHE A 205 -10.03 -1.40 -6.53
C PHE A 205 -9.95 -0.87 -7.97
N GLU A 206 -10.24 0.39 -8.10
CA GLU A 206 -10.06 1.14 -9.33
C GLU A 206 -9.12 2.31 -9.06
N PRO A 207 -8.07 2.52 -9.90
CA PRO A 207 -7.20 3.68 -9.77
C PRO A 207 -7.98 4.98 -10.03
N CYS A 208 -7.74 6.00 -9.21
CA CYS A 208 -8.34 7.33 -9.33
C CYS A 208 -7.29 8.40 -9.65
#